data_82158cc3788e2d9f2cab87fcf21aedbe
#
_entry.id   82158cc3788e2d9f2cab87fcf21aedbe
#
_cell.length_a   1.000
_cell.length_b   1.000
_cell.length_c   1.000
_cell.angle_alpha   90.00
_cell.angle_beta   90.00
_cell.angle_gamma   90.00
#
_symmetry.space_group_name_H-M   'P 1'
#
loop_
_entity.id
_entity.type
_entity.pdbx_description
1 polymer ?
#
loop_
_entity_poly.entity_id
_entity_poly.type
_entity_poly.pdbx_seq_one_letter_code
_entity_poly.pdbx_strand_id
1 'polypeptide(L)'
;MGMYTELVMSTRVKEVPEVVGVLQYMAGNEPRPAELPDHPLFKTSRWEILFQCSSYYFVPRISVLFEHDDIGHYWVLISRADLKNYDSEIEKFIDWIRPYLEATNDDMIGYSRYEETREPTIYYGVP
;
A
#
# COMPACT_ATOMS: atom_id res chain seq x y z
N MET A 1 -22.86 -5.24 -6.67
CA MET A 1 -21.98 -6.25 -6.11
C MET A 1 -20.55 -5.89 -6.40
N GLY A 2 -19.71 -5.77 -5.39
CA GLY A 2 -18.31 -5.39 -5.58
C GLY A 2 -17.41 -6.60 -5.76
N MET A 3 -16.42 -6.46 -6.62
CA MET A 3 -15.35 -7.44 -6.77
C MET A 3 -14.10 -6.88 -6.09
N TYR A 4 -13.51 -7.65 -5.20
CA TYR A 4 -12.40 -7.21 -4.37
C TYR A 4 -11.08 -7.81 -4.81
N THR A 5 -10.02 -7.05 -4.61
CA THR A 5 -8.64 -7.52 -4.79
C THR A 5 -7.93 -7.43 -3.44
N GLU A 6 -7.34 -8.53 -3.02
CA GLU A 6 -6.51 -8.58 -1.82
C GLU A 6 -5.18 -7.91 -2.10
N LEU A 7 -4.73 -7.03 -1.21
CA LEU A 7 -3.39 -6.44 -1.26
C LEU A 7 -2.66 -6.71 0.04
N VAL A 8 -1.50 -7.33 -0.06
CA VAL A 8 -0.62 -7.60 1.07
C VAL A 8 0.71 -6.92 0.80
N MET A 9 1.18 -6.13 1.75
CA MET A 9 2.46 -5.43 1.66
C MET A 9 3.34 -5.79 2.84
N SER A 10 4.63 -5.93 2.59
CA SER A 10 5.65 -6.11 3.63
C SER A 10 6.96 -5.54 3.10
N THR A 11 7.31 -4.33 3.52
CA THR A 11 8.45 -3.64 2.94
C THR A 11 8.98 -2.55 3.86
N ARG A 12 10.08 -1.93 3.46
CA ARG A 12 10.75 -0.84 4.17
C ARG A 12 10.68 0.42 3.33
N VAL A 13 10.25 1.51 3.95
CA VAL A 13 10.07 2.80 3.29
C VAL A 13 11.16 3.76 3.76
N LYS A 14 11.78 4.45 2.82
CA LYS A 14 12.82 5.45 3.12
C LYS A 14 12.25 6.62 3.92
N GLU A 15 13.12 7.28 4.67
CA GLU A 15 12.74 8.44 5.49
C GLU A 15 12.53 9.69 4.61
N VAL A 16 11.49 9.71 3.81
CA VAL A 16 11.09 10.86 3.00
C VAL A 16 9.83 11.46 3.63
N PRO A 17 9.91 12.63 4.27
CA PRO A 17 8.79 13.16 5.08
C PRO A 17 7.47 13.27 4.34
N GLU A 18 7.48 13.67 3.08
CA GLU A 18 6.26 13.78 2.28
C GLU A 18 5.57 12.43 2.10
N VAL A 19 6.35 11.39 1.81
CA VAL A 19 5.84 10.03 1.63
C VAL A 19 5.38 9.45 2.97
N VAL A 20 6.19 9.62 4.00
CA VAL A 20 5.87 9.15 5.36
C VAL A 20 4.56 9.78 5.85
N GLY A 21 4.37 11.08 5.62
CA GLY A 21 3.14 11.76 6.01
C GLY A 21 1.88 11.18 5.36
N VAL A 22 1.96 10.86 4.07
CA VAL A 22 0.85 10.24 3.35
C VAL A 22 0.56 8.84 3.90
N LEU A 23 1.59 8.03 4.09
CA LEU A 23 1.43 6.66 4.61
C LEU A 23 0.90 6.66 6.04
N GLN A 24 1.32 7.61 6.88
CA GLN A 24 0.79 7.77 8.24
C GLN A 24 -0.71 8.07 8.21
N TYR A 25 -1.14 8.90 7.28
CA TYR A 25 -2.57 9.16 7.11
C TYR A 25 -3.32 7.91 6.64
N MET A 26 -2.79 7.21 5.65
CA MET A 26 -3.42 5.99 5.12
C MET A 26 -3.48 4.88 6.18
N ALA A 27 -2.52 4.83 7.08
CA ALA A 27 -2.50 3.87 8.19
C ALA A 27 -3.42 4.28 9.34
N GLY A 28 -3.99 5.48 9.32
CA GLY A 28 -4.87 5.98 10.37
C GLY A 28 -4.15 6.58 11.56
N ASN A 29 -2.85 6.86 11.46
CA ASN A 29 -2.03 7.36 12.56
C ASN A 29 -1.99 8.89 12.65
N GLU A 30 -2.19 9.58 11.53
CA GLU A 30 -2.06 11.03 11.43
C GLU A 30 -3.16 11.61 10.55
N PRO A 31 -3.46 12.93 10.69
CA PRO A 31 -4.44 13.60 9.84
C PRO A 31 -3.98 13.64 8.37
N ARG A 32 -4.96 13.89 7.49
CA ARG A 32 -4.68 14.03 6.06
C ARG A 32 -3.69 15.17 5.82
N PRO A 33 -2.63 14.98 5.01
CA PRO A 33 -1.71 16.04 4.66
C PRO A 33 -2.42 17.19 3.94
N ALA A 34 -1.96 18.43 4.19
CA ALA A 34 -2.53 19.61 3.53
C ALA A 34 -2.31 19.58 2.02
N GLU A 35 -1.16 19.03 1.59
CA GLU A 35 -0.83 18.87 0.18
C GLU A 35 -0.52 17.41 -0.11
N LEU A 36 -0.98 16.93 -1.26
CA LEU A 36 -0.73 15.57 -1.73
C LEU A 36 0.32 15.58 -2.84
N PRO A 37 1.10 14.50 -2.98
CA PRO A 37 2.04 14.38 -4.09
C PRO A 37 1.35 14.46 -5.43
N ASP A 38 2.08 14.92 -6.46
CA ASP A 38 1.57 14.95 -7.83
C ASP A 38 1.77 13.57 -8.47
N HIS A 39 0.76 12.71 -8.31
CA HIS A 39 0.76 11.35 -8.85
C HIS A 39 -0.68 10.92 -9.12
N PRO A 40 -0.93 10.14 -10.19
CA PRO A 40 -2.29 9.68 -10.52
C PRO A 40 -3.00 8.93 -9.39
N LEU A 41 -2.26 8.28 -8.48
CA LEU A 41 -2.85 7.59 -7.32
C LEU A 41 -3.81 8.51 -6.56
N PHE A 42 -3.41 9.76 -6.30
CA PHE A 42 -4.16 10.69 -5.45
C PHE A 42 -5.38 11.30 -6.14
N LYS A 43 -5.60 10.96 -7.41
CA LYS A 43 -6.80 11.34 -8.17
C LYS A 43 -7.82 10.21 -8.23
N THR A 44 -7.53 9.06 -7.65
CA THR A 44 -8.46 7.94 -7.56
C THR A 44 -9.44 8.14 -6.42
N SER A 45 -10.55 7.39 -6.45
CA SER A 45 -11.59 7.55 -5.42
C SER A 45 -11.32 6.78 -4.13
N ARG A 46 -10.42 5.78 -4.15
CA ARG A 46 -10.25 4.85 -3.02
C ARG A 46 -8.83 4.77 -2.46
N TRP A 47 -7.93 5.64 -2.88
CA TRP A 47 -6.55 5.56 -2.41
C TRP A 47 -6.45 5.71 -0.87
N GLU A 48 -7.34 6.50 -0.27
CA GLU A 48 -7.32 6.79 1.17
C GLU A 48 -7.62 5.55 2.01
N ILE A 49 -8.32 4.56 1.46
CA ILE A 49 -8.71 3.37 2.19
C ILE A 49 -7.94 2.12 1.77
N LEU A 50 -6.86 2.28 1.01
CA LEU A 50 -6.05 1.17 0.52
C LEU A 50 -5.61 0.19 1.61
N PHE A 51 -5.38 0.68 2.82
CA PHE A 51 -4.94 -0.15 3.94
C PHE A 51 -6.07 -0.52 4.90
N GLN A 52 -7.27 0.01 4.72
CA GLN A 52 -8.34 -0.11 5.70
C GLN A 52 -9.65 -0.64 5.15
N CYS A 53 -9.69 -1.05 3.90
CA CYS A 53 -10.88 -1.64 3.32
C CYS A 53 -10.89 -3.16 3.52
N SER A 54 -12.05 -3.73 3.76
CA SER A 54 -12.19 -5.18 3.99
C SER A 54 -13.36 -5.75 3.21
N SER A 55 -13.36 -7.07 3.05
CA SER A 55 -14.39 -7.82 2.36
C SER A 55 -14.63 -9.15 3.06
N TYR A 56 -15.87 -9.61 3.05
CA TYR A 56 -16.19 -10.95 3.54
C TYR A 56 -15.74 -12.06 2.59
N TYR A 57 -15.40 -11.72 1.36
CA TYR A 57 -14.96 -12.72 0.38
C TYR A 57 -13.60 -13.31 0.75
N PHE A 58 -12.70 -12.46 1.20
CA PHE A 58 -11.42 -12.89 1.75
C PHE A 58 -11.53 -13.01 3.27
N VAL A 59 -10.43 -13.31 3.96
CA VAL A 59 -10.39 -13.24 5.41
C VAL A 59 -10.82 -11.84 5.82
N PRO A 60 -11.93 -11.67 6.59
CA PRO A 60 -12.49 -10.34 6.84
C PRO A 60 -11.72 -9.59 7.93
N ARG A 61 -10.41 -9.57 7.83
CA ARG A 61 -9.52 -8.88 8.76
C ARG A 61 -8.53 -8.05 7.97
N ILE A 62 -8.54 -6.78 8.26
CA ILE A 62 -7.51 -5.86 7.79
C ILE A 62 -6.47 -5.70 8.88
N SER A 63 -5.27 -5.38 8.47
CA SER A 63 -4.22 -4.98 9.40
C SER A 63 -3.30 -4.01 8.70
N VAL A 64 -2.82 -3.03 9.43
CA VAL A 64 -1.81 -2.11 8.93
C VAL A 64 -0.89 -1.75 10.08
N LEU A 65 0.40 -1.84 9.82
CA LEU A 65 1.45 -1.39 10.73
C LEU A 65 2.38 -0.51 9.93
N PHE A 66 2.57 0.71 10.40
CA PHE A 66 3.52 1.63 9.80
C PHE A 66 4.29 2.31 10.94
N GLU A 67 5.51 1.84 11.19
CA GLU A 67 6.33 2.24 12.32
C GLU A 67 7.76 2.53 11.90
N HIS A 68 8.38 3.48 12.58
CA HIS A 68 9.78 3.82 12.36
C HIS A 68 10.70 2.83 13.09
N ASP A 69 11.75 2.39 12.40
CA ASP A 69 12.84 1.62 12.98
C ASP A 69 14.03 2.54 13.17
N ASP A 70 14.30 2.89 14.44
CA ASP A 70 15.35 3.85 14.78
C ASP A 70 16.75 3.31 14.55
N ILE A 71 16.91 2.00 14.51
CA ILE A 71 18.22 1.35 14.27
C ILE A 71 18.51 1.30 12.78
N GLY A 72 17.53 0.88 11.99
CA GLY A 72 17.67 0.75 10.53
C GLY A 72 17.49 2.05 9.77
N HIS A 73 16.94 3.08 10.39
CA HIS A 73 16.67 4.38 9.78
C HIS A 73 15.72 4.25 8.57
N TYR A 74 14.63 3.51 8.74
CA TYR A 74 13.59 3.35 7.74
C TYR A 74 12.25 3.14 8.44
N TRP A 75 11.17 3.18 7.67
CA TRP A 75 9.84 2.86 8.15
C TRP A 75 9.43 1.47 7.69
N VAL A 76 8.81 0.70 8.57
CA VAL A 76 8.29 -0.63 8.26
C VAL A 76 6.83 -0.51 7.89
N LEU A 77 6.46 -1.00 6.71
CA LEU A 77 5.08 -1.07 6.26
C LEU A 77 4.68 -2.54 6.12
N ILE A 78 3.69 -2.95 6.91
CA ILE A 78 3.07 -4.27 6.80
C ILE A 78 1.57 -4.05 6.74
N SER A 79 0.93 -4.53 5.70
CA SER A 79 -0.51 -4.32 5.54
C SER A 79 -1.18 -5.51 4.85
N ARG A 80 -2.45 -5.67 5.16
CA ARG A 80 -3.34 -6.61 4.48
C ARG A 80 -4.73 -5.98 4.43
N ALA A 81 -5.26 -5.83 3.23
CA ALA A 81 -6.57 -5.24 3.00
C ALA A 81 -7.20 -5.79 1.73
N ASP A 82 -8.48 -5.54 1.55
CA ASP A 82 -9.24 -5.95 0.37
C ASP A 82 -9.89 -4.72 -0.25
N LEU A 83 -9.61 -4.45 -1.51
CA LEU A 83 -10.00 -3.21 -2.17
C LEU A 83 -10.76 -3.48 -3.46
N LYS A 84 -11.77 -2.65 -3.72
CA LYS A 84 -12.40 -2.58 -5.05
C LYS A 84 -11.49 -1.76 -5.96
N ASN A 85 -10.66 -2.42 -6.74
CA ASN A 85 -9.58 -1.81 -7.50
C ASN A 85 -10.08 -1.19 -8.83
N TYR A 86 -11.19 -0.44 -8.80
CA TYR A 86 -11.86 0.04 -10.02
C TYR A 86 -11.05 1.09 -10.79
N ASP A 87 -10.28 1.91 -10.07
CA ASP A 87 -9.44 2.95 -10.68
C ASP A 87 -7.97 2.51 -10.75
N SER A 88 -7.70 1.21 -10.63
CA SER A 88 -6.34 0.67 -10.55
C SER A 88 -5.53 1.30 -9.42
N GLU A 89 -6.16 1.52 -8.27
CA GLU A 89 -5.52 2.12 -7.11
C GLU A 89 -4.29 1.34 -6.65
N ILE A 90 -4.39 0.00 -6.68
CA ILE A 90 -3.29 -0.87 -6.24
C ILE A 90 -2.07 -0.68 -7.15
N GLU A 91 -2.27 -0.75 -8.46
CA GLU A 91 -1.18 -0.59 -9.43
C GLU A 91 -0.56 0.81 -9.34
N LYS A 92 -1.40 1.82 -9.17
CA LYS A 92 -0.94 3.20 -9.01
C LYS A 92 -0.20 3.40 -7.69
N PHE A 93 -0.64 2.75 -6.62
CA PHE A 93 0.06 2.78 -5.35
C PHE A 93 1.46 2.17 -5.47
N ILE A 94 1.57 1.01 -6.08
CA ILE A 94 2.86 0.36 -6.31
C ILE A 94 3.78 1.26 -7.14
N ASP A 95 3.26 1.86 -8.21
CA ASP A 95 4.03 2.77 -9.05
C ASP A 95 4.54 3.98 -8.26
N TRP A 96 3.69 4.55 -7.41
CA TRP A 96 4.06 5.71 -6.60
C TRP A 96 5.10 5.37 -5.55
N ILE A 97 4.92 4.26 -4.82
CA ILE A 97 5.73 3.95 -3.64
C ILE A 97 7.10 3.35 -3.96
N ARG A 98 7.23 2.63 -5.08
CA ARG A 98 8.47 1.91 -5.41
C ARG A 98 9.75 2.73 -5.28
N PRO A 99 9.83 3.96 -5.81
CA PRO A 99 11.08 4.74 -5.72
C PRO A 99 11.49 5.08 -4.28
N TYR A 100 10.56 4.98 -3.35
CA TYR A 100 10.79 5.34 -1.95
C TYR A 100 11.00 4.14 -1.04
N LEU A 101 11.17 2.95 -1.62
CA LEU A 101 11.38 1.73 -0.85
C LEU A 101 12.86 1.38 -0.76
N GLU A 102 13.27 0.84 0.39
CA GLU A 102 14.57 0.19 0.54
C GLU A 102 14.45 -1.27 0.11
N ALA A 103 14.21 -1.46 -1.19
CA ALA A 103 14.00 -2.77 -1.80
C ALA A 103 14.53 -2.76 -3.23
N THR A 104 15.16 -3.84 -3.62
CA THR A 104 15.66 -4.00 -4.99
C THR A 104 14.69 -4.84 -5.81
N ASN A 105 15.00 -5.05 -7.10
CA ASN A 105 14.18 -5.87 -7.98
C ASN A 105 14.15 -7.36 -7.60
N ASP A 106 15.00 -7.79 -6.66
CA ASP A 106 14.98 -9.15 -6.12
C ASP A 106 14.15 -9.27 -4.84
N ASP A 107 13.76 -8.15 -4.25
CA ASP A 107 13.00 -8.14 -3.01
C ASP A 107 11.50 -8.08 -3.28
N MET A 108 10.77 -9.10 -2.84
CA MET A 108 9.31 -9.08 -2.90
C MET A 108 8.78 -8.06 -1.88
N ILE A 109 8.00 -7.10 -2.36
CA ILE A 109 7.43 -6.05 -1.51
C ILE A 109 5.96 -6.31 -1.15
N GLY A 110 5.31 -7.18 -1.89
CA GLY A 110 3.92 -7.52 -1.65
C GLY A 110 3.31 -8.26 -2.81
N TYR A 111 2.00 -8.51 -2.72
CA TYR A 111 1.25 -9.11 -3.80
C TYR A 111 -0.19 -8.63 -3.80
N SER A 112 -0.85 -8.76 -4.94
CA SER A 112 -2.29 -8.58 -5.05
C SER A 112 -2.92 -9.82 -5.68
N ARG A 113 -4.17 -10.12 -5.27
CA ARG A 113 -4.90 -11.26 -5.82
C ARG A 113 -6.37 -10.90 -5.94
N TYR A 114 -6.86 -10.91 -7.18
CA TYR A 114 -8.28 -10.72 -7.44
C TYR A 114 -9.08 -11.92 -6.94
N GLU A 115 -10.27 -11.69 -6.43
CA GLU A 115 -11.07 -12.74 -5.79
C GLU A 115 -11.40 -13.92 -6.71
N GLU A 116 -11.45 -13.73 -8.01
CA GLU A 116 -11.70 -14.79 -8.97
C GLU A 116 -10.43 -15.41 -9.57
N THR A 117 -9.26 -15.02 -9.08
CA THR A 117 -7.97 -15.47 -9.59
C THR A 117 -7.23 -16.27 -8.53
N ARG A 118 -6.68 -17.42 -8.92
CA ARG A 118 -5.92 -18.27 -7.98
C ARG A 118 -4.52 -17.76 -7.74
N GLU A 119 -3.89 -17.24 -8.79
CA GLU A 119 -2.49 -16.83 -8.73
C GLU A 119 -2.35 -15.34 -8.44
N PRO A 120 -1.51 -14.97 -7.46
CA PRO A 120 -1.29 -13.57 -7.17
C PRO A 120 -0.38 -12.91 -8.20
N THR A 121 -0.50 -11.59 -8.32
CA THR A 121 0.49 -10.75 -8.95
C THR A 121 1.49 -10.33 -7.88
N ILE A 122 2.76 -10.68 -8.05
CA ILE A 122 3.81 -10.39 -7.07
C ILE A 122 4.54 -9.12 -7.49
N TYR A 123 4.76 -8.24 -6.52
CA TYR A 123 5.45 -6.97 -6.74
C TYR A 123 6.84 -7.00 -6.12
N TYR A 124 7.79 -6.43 -6.83
CA TYR A 124 9.19 -6.33 -6.41
C TYR A 124 9.61 -4.87 -6.36
N GLY A 125 10.71 -4.60 -5.66
CA GLY A 125 11.29 -3.28 -5.66
C GLY A 125 11.87 -2.91 -7.01
N VAL A 126 12.50 -1.73 -7.09
CA VAL A 126 13.16 -1.27 -8.32
C VAL A 126 14.66 -1.57 -8.26
N PRO A 127 15.30 -1.73 -9.43
CA PRO A 127 16.74 -1.98 -9.48
C PRO A 127 17.57 -0.87 -8.83
#